data_a37b7e7e9eda66a5e55fcbff8d923048
#
_entry.id   a37b7e7e9eda66a5e55fcbff8d923048
#
_cell.length_a   1.000
_cell.length_b   1.000
_cell.length_c   1.000
_cell.angle_alpha   90.00
_cell.angle_beta   90.00
_cell.angle_gamma   90.00
#
_symmetry.space_group_name_H-M   'P 1'
#
loop_
_entity.id
_entity.type
_entity.pdbx_description
1 polymer ?
#
loop_
_entity_poly.entity_id
_entity_poly.type
_entity_poly.pdbx_seq_one_letter_code
_entity_poly.pdbx_strand_id
1 'polypeptide(L)'
;MMKHTLLILMLLICGMSASAQLTLKSDKGDFEARLIGRALFDGGVFFSDKTSLGNAVEVYDVRVGTVVRFLERWTGKIEMGFAKSKVSMKDIYIEYNDGKNLFRIGHCYEPFSLEYRIGTSDMKFNGAAVTGIAFGDRRRLGISYTYNCDVLNVSGGVFSDKDIDNTEKGDEGYAFSGRVLFRPYSKEKNVIHVGVSSRFGVQGEAEENKLTYSAGAPSNLISEKFLKAEVTDAINEWKFGAEVVMVLDRWYFQSEYLMAHVNRKASVENYTGDGWYAQVGYALLNGRYGYNKTSGMA
;
A
#
# COMPACT_ATOMS: atom_id res chain seq x y z
N MET A 1 9.65 -37.92 -16.00
CA MET A 1 8.42 -37.30 -16.46
C MET A 1 7.50 -36.84 -15.32
N MET A 2 7.16 -37.66 -14.33
CA MET A 2 6.28 -37.25 -13.20
C MET A 2 6.76 -36.04 -12.39
N LYS A 3 8.07 -35.88 -12.16
CA LYS A 3 8.61 -34.72 -11.37
C LYS A 3 8.40 -33.38 -12.04
N HIS A 4 8.44 -33.29 -13.36
CA HIS A 4 8.23 -32.04 -14.10
C HIS A 4 6.75 -31.67 -14.20
N THR A 5 5.86 -32.69 -14.28
CA THR A 5 4.41 -32.44 -14.28
C THR A 5 3.92 -31.94 -12.92
N LEU A 6 4.50 -32.42 -11.82
CA LEU A 6 4.20 -31.96 -10.47
C LEU A 6 4.68 -30.51 -10.26
N LEU A 7 5.85 -30.15 -10.80
CA LEU A 7 6.40 -28.78 -10.74
C LEU A 7 5.53 -27.78 -11.52
N ILE A 8 5.04 -28.17 -12.70
CA ILE A 8 4.13 -27.36 -13.51
C ILE A 8 2.76 -27.21 -12.82
N LEU A 9 2.27 -28.26 -12.16
CA LEU A 9 1.02 -28.19 -11.39
C LEU A 9 1.16 -27.31 -10.14
N MET A 10 2.30 -27.33 -9.44
CA MET A 10 2.60 -26.42 -8.33
C MET A 10 2.76 -24.96 -8.78
N LEU A 11 3.38 -24.71 -9.94
CA LEU A 11 3.46 -23.36 -10.52
C LEU A 11 2.09 -22.79 -10.95
N LEU A 12 1.12 -23.64 -11.29
CA LEU A 12 -0.25 -23.25 -11.62
C LEU A 12 -1.12 -22.94 -10.40
N ILE A 13 -0.75 -23.41 -9.20
CA ILE A 13 -1.46 -23.12 -7.93
C ILE A 13 -0.94 -21.83 -7.29
N CYS A 14 0.27 -21.38 -7.62
CA CYS A 14 0.81 -20.11 -7.18
C CYS A 14 0.06 -18.94 -7.84
N GLY A 15 -0.87 -18.33 -7.13
CA GLY A 15 -1.56 -17.11 -7.57
C GLY A 15 -3.04 -17.26 -7.93
N MET A 16 -3.74 -18.27 -7.40
CA MET A 16 -5.21 -18.30 -7.50
C MET A 16 -5.80 -17.23 -6.57
N SER A 17 -6.18 -16.10 -7.14
CA SER A 17 -7.02 -15.12 -6.46
C SER A 17 -8.48 -15.35 -6.85
N ALA A 18 -9.34 -15.59 -5.86
CA ALA A 18 -10.77 -15.61 -6.05
C ALA A 18 -11.35 -14.29 -5.52
N SER A 19 -12.04 -13.56 -6.38
CA SER A 19 -12.78 -12.35 -6.02
C SER A 19 -14.26 -12.57 -6.24
N ALA A 20 -15.07 -12.31 -5.22
CA ALA A 20 -16.52 -12.38 -5.31
C ALA A 20 -17.11 -10.96 -5.21
N GLN A 21 -18.07 -10.64 -6.07
CA GLN A 21 -18.80 -9.38 -6.07
C GLN A 21 -20.30 -9.66 -6.22
N LEU A 22 -21.07 -9.25 -5.22
CA LEU A 22 -22.52 -9.20 -5.29
C LEU A 22 -22.94 -7.73 -5.24
N THR A 23 -23.70 -7.29 -6.25
CA THR A 23 -24.14 -5.89 -6.36
C THR A 23 -25.64 -5.80 -6.23
N LEU A 24 -26.09 -4.93 -5.33
CA LEU A 24 -27.48 -4.52 -5.16
C LEU A 24 -27.61 -3.07 -5.59
N LYS A 25 -28.60 -2.77 -6.44
CA LYS A 25 -28.89 -1.40 -6.92
C LYS A 25 -30.32 -1.05 -6.64
N SER A 26 -30.58 0.22 -6.31
CA SER A 26 -31.93 0.75 -6.26
C SER A 26 -32.50 0.93 -7.67
N ASP A 27 -33.81 0.87 -7.82
CA ASP A 27 -34.49 1.06 -9.11
C ASP A 27 -34.24 2.46 -9.69
N LYS A 28 -34.01 3.45 -8.86
CA LYS A 28 -33.71 4.83 -9.25
C LYS A 28 -32.23 5.07 -9.58
N GLY A 29 -31.33 4.10 -9.29
CA GLY A 29 -29.90 4.22 -9.54
C GLY A 29 -29.14 5.16 -8.60
N ASP A 30 -29.80 5.72 -7.58
CA ASP A 30 -29.22 6.65 -6.60
C ASP A 30 -28.46 5.94 -5.47
N PHE A 31 -28.54 4.62 -5.42
CA PHE A 31 -27.88 3.78 -4.42
C PHE A 31 -27.37 2.49 -5.05
N GLU A 32 -26.13 2.16 -4.77
CA GLU A 32 -25.50 0.88 -5.13
C GLU A 32 -24.71 0.34 -3.94
N ALA A 33 -25.03 -0.85 -3.48
CA ALA A 33 -24.24 -1.58 -2.49
C ALA A 33 -23.56 -2.79 -3.14
N ARG A 34 -22.25 -2.92 -2.97
CA ARG A 34 -21.46 -4.00 -3.53
C ARG A 34 -20.71 -4.71 -2.42
N LEU A 35 -21.00 -5.99 -2.25
CA LEU A 35 -20.21 -6.89 -1.43
C LEU A 35 -18.93 -7.25 -2.19
N ILE A 36 -17.79 -7.10 -1.55
CA ILE A 36 -16.48 -7.45 -2.10
C ILE A 36 -15.79 -8.45 -1.18
N GLY A 37 -15.04 -9.36 -1.77
CA GLY A 37 -14.25 -10.32 -1.01
C GLY A 37 -13.11 -10.87 -1.86
N ARG A 38 -12.04 -11.30 -1.19
CA ARG A 38 -10.92 -11.99 -1.83
C ARG A 38 -10.24 -12.95 -0.87
N ALA A 39 -9.61 -13.98 -1.45
CA ALA A 39 -8.67 -14.85 -0.75
C ALA A 39 -7.43 -15.03 -1.63
N LEU A 40 -6.24 -14.88 -1.02
CA LEU A 40 -4.95 -15.09 -1.66
C LEU A 40 -4.21 -16.19 -0.92
N PHE A 41 -3.62 -17.11 -1.69
CA PHE A 41 -2.86 -18.24 -1.20
C PHE A 41 -1.45 -18.14 -1.78
N ASP A 42 -0.45 -18.27 -0.93
CA ASP A 42 0.95 -18.28 -1.32
C ASP A 42 1.59 -19.63 -1.01
N GLY A 43 2.52 -20.06 -1.86
CA GLY A 43 3.33 -21.22 -1.64
C GLY A 43 4.71 -21.04 -2.22
N GLY A 44 5.74 -21.52 -1.53
CA GLY A 44 7.12 -21.36 -1.97
C GLY A 44 8.04 -22.46 -1.51
N VAL A 45 9.02 -22.75 -2.37
CA VAL A 45 10.15 -23.64 -2.08
C VAL A 45 11.41 -22.80 -2.17
N PHE A 46 12.20 -22.81 -1.11
CA PHE A 46 13.42 -22.03 -1.01
C PHE A 46 14.65 -22.94 -1.07
N PHE A 47 15.55 -22.64 -2.00
CA PHE A 47 16.84 -23.30 -2.09
C PHE A 47 17.84 -22.49 -1.23
N SER A 48 18.20 -23.03 -0.09
CA SER A 48 19.05 -22.34 0.88
C SER A 48 20.50 -22.83 0.77
N ASP A 49 21.45 -21.89 0.79
CA ASP A 49 22.88 -22.21 0.94
C ASP A 49 23.43 -21.83 2.33
N LYS A 50 23.32 -20.58 2.72
CA LYS A 50 23.82 -20.05 4.00
C LYS A 50 22.72 -19.86 5.04
N THR A 51 21.55 -19.42 4.63
CA THR A 51 20.41 -19.23 5.52
C THR A 51 19.34 -20.26 5.19
N SER A 52 19.01 -21.13 6.15
CA SER A 52 17.95 -22.12 5.96
C SER A 52 16.58 -21.44 5.97
N LEU A 53 15.99 -21.30 4.79
CA LEU A 53 14.63 -20.83 4.61
C LEU A 53 13.72 -22.04 4.40
N GLY A 54 12.70 -22.19 5.23
CA GLY A 54 11.75 -23.31 5.15
C GLY A 54 10.78 -23.18 3.98
N ASN A 55 10.42 -24.31 3.37
CA ASN A 55 9.28 -24.35 2.43
C ASN A 55 7.99 -24.08 3.18
N ALA A 56 7.09 -23.29 2.59
CA ALA A 56 5.84 -22.91 3.24
C ALA A 56 4.69 -22.78 2.26
N VAL A 57 3.48 -22.96 2.79
CA VAL A 57 2.20 -22.61 2.15
C VAL A 57 1.40 -21.82 3.16
N GLU A 58 0.82 -20.71 2.75
CA GLU A 58 0.10 -19.79 3.64
C GLU A 58 -1.18 -19.26 2.97
N VAL A 59 -2.20 -19.04 3.79
CA VAL A 59 -3.30 -18.15 3.43
C VAL A 59 -2.86 -16.73 3.67
N TYR A 60 -2.43 -16.07 2.61
CA TYR A 60 -1.76 -14.77 2.68
C TYR A 60 -2.70 -13.64 3.07
N ASP A 61 -3.85 -13.55 2.41
CA ASP A 61 -4.80 -12.46 2.62
C ASP A 61 -6.23 -12.97 2.39
N VAL A 62 -7.10 -12.77 3.36
CA VAL A 62 -8.54 -12.99 3.23
C VAL A 62 -9.23 -11.72 3.63
N ARG A 63 -10.08 -11.18 2.76
CA ARG A 63 -10.84 -9.97 3.04
C ARG A 63 -12.29 -10.11 2.66
N VAL A 64 -13.13 -9.44 3.45
CA VAL A 64 -14.54 -9.23 3.15
C VAL A 64 -14.86 -7.76 3.43
N GLY A 65 -15.67 -7.16 2.57
CA GLY A 65 -16.03 -5.76 2.69
C GLY A 65 -17.27 -5.39 1.92
N THR A 66 -17.73 -4.18 2.15
CA THR A 66 -18.85 -3.58 1.44
C THR A 66 -18.46 -2.19 0.95
N VAL A 67 -18.81 -1.89 -0.28
CA VAL A 67 -18.72 -0.55 -0.87
C VAL A 67 -20.14 -0.09 -1.17
N VAL A 68 -20.50 1.06 -0.64
CA VAL A 68 -21.81 1.69 -0.87
C VAL A 68 -21.61 3.00 -1.60
N ARG A 69 -22.24 3.16 -2.74
CA ARG A 69 -22.30 4.41 -3.48
C ARG A 69 -23.69 5.01 -3.33
N PHE A 70 -23.76 6.30 -3.05
CA PHE A 70 -25.00 7.01 -2.84
C PHE A 70 -24.88 8.47 -3.24
N LEU A 71 -25.99 9.09 -3.61
CA LEU A 71 -26.04 10.49 -4.05
C LEU A 71 -24.99 10.80 -5.12
N GLU A 72 -24.78 9.87 -6.07
CA GLU A 72 -23.86 9.95 -7.23
C GLU A 72 -22.36 10.14 -6.89
N ARG A 73 -22.04 10.93 -5.87
CA ARG A 73 -20.67 11.38 -5.56
C ARG A 73 -20.09 10.84 -4.25
N TRP A 74 -20.92 10.19 -3.45
CA TRP A 74 -20.52 9.67 -2.16
C TRP A 74 -20.24 8.17 -2.21
N THR A 75 -19.18 7.76 -1.52
CA THR A 75 -18.82 6.37 -1.37
C THR A 75 -18.51 6.09 0.10
N GLY A 76 -19.15 5.08 0.68
CA GLY A 76 -18.74 4.48 1.95
C GLY A 76 -18.05 3.15 1.68
N LYS A 77 -16.98 2.85 2.38
CA LYS A 77 -16.29 1.55 2.33
C LYS A 77 -16.02 1.03 3.73
N ILE A 78 -16.31 -0.25 3.94
CA ILE A 78 -15.88 -1.01 5.11
C ILE A 78 -15.24 -2.30 4.60
N GLU A 79 -13.99 -2.57 4.97
CA GLU A 79 -13.26 -3.77 4.60
C GLU A 79 -12.51 -4.32 5.81
N MET A 80 -12.61 -5.62 6.06
CA MET A 80 -11.94 -6.34 7.13
C MET A 80 -11.06 -7.45 6.55
N GLY A 81 -9.96 -7.74 7.21
CA GLY A 81 -9.05 -8.84 6.90
C GLY A 81 -9.12 -9.92 7.96
N PHE A 82 -9.04 -11.20 7.54
CA PHE A 82 -9.21 -12.39 8.37
C PHE A 82 -8.02 -13.36 8.24
N ALA A 83 -6.88 -12.91 7.76
CA ALA A 83 -5.70 -13.76 7.64
C ALA A 83 -4.99 -13.98 8.98
N LYS A 84 -4.28 -15.11 9.12
CA LYS A 84 -3.41 -15.42 10.28
C LYS A 84 -4.17 -15.48 11.61
N SER A 85 -5.41 -15.99 11.60
CA SER A 85 -6.27 -16.10 12.78
C SER A 85 -6.50 -14.77 13.52
N LYS A 86 -6.38 -13.66 12.81
CA LYS A 86 -6.55 -12.30 13.33
C LYS A 86 -7.56 -11.53 12.48
N VAL A 87 -8.47 -10.82 13.13
CA VAL A 87 -9.31 -9.83 12.46
C VAL A 87 -8.54 -8.51 12.45
N SER A 88 -8.45 -7.88 11.30
CA SER A 88 -7.80 -6.57 11.14
C SER A 88 -8.67 -5.63 10.33
N MET A 89 -8.76 -4.39 10.76
CA MET A 89 -9.46 -3.36 10.01
C MET A 89 -8.61 -2.91 8.82
N LYS A 90 -9.25 -2.81 7.65
CA LYS A 90 -8.59 -2.34 6.42
C LYS A 90 -9.13 -0.96 6.06
N ASP A 91 -9.83 -0.79 4.97
CA ASP A 91 -10.39 0.49 4.59
C ASP A 91 -11.74 0.70 5.27
N ILE A 92 -11.87 1.75 6.07
CA ILE A 92 -13.13 2.16 6.70
C ILE A 92 -13.24 3.67 6.55
N TYR A 93 -13.95 4.13 5.52
CA TYR A 93 -14.01 5.55 5.21
C TYR A 93 -15.31 5.95 4.51
N ILE A 94 -15.57 7.25 4.55
CA ILE A 94 -16.53 7.93 3.69
C ILE A 94 -15.75 8.87 2.77
N GLU A 95 -16.12 8.91 1.50
CA GLU A 95 -15.49 9.67 0.45
C GLU A 95 -16.51 10.45 -0.36
N TYR A 96 -16.22 11.71 -0.65
CA TYR A 96 -16.88 12.52 -1.67
C TYR A 96 -15.94 12.67 -2.87
N ASN A 97 -16.45 12.45 -4.08
CA ASN A 97 -15.65 12.54 -5.30
C ASN A 97 -16.50 13.11 -6.45
N ASP A 98 -16.08 14.26 -6.98
CA ASP A 98 -16.71 14.91 -8.13
C ASP A 98 -15.92 14.72 -9.45
N GLY A 99 -14.90 13.85 -9.42
CA GLY A 99 -14.00 13.59 -10.53
C GLY A 99 -12.72 14.39 -10.49
N LYS A 100 -12.72 15.60 -9.91
CA LYS A 100 -11.53 16.42 -9.71
C LYS A 100 -11.14 16.53 -8.24
N ASN A 101 -12.11 16.68 -7.37
CA ASN A 101 -11.94 16.87 -5.94
C ASN A 101 -12.40 15.59 -5.22
N LEU A 102 -11.53 15.07 -4.37
CA LEU A 102 -11.81 13.91 -3.57
C LEU A 102 -11.51 14.25 -2.10
N PHE A 103 -12.53 14.19 -1.27
CA PHE A 103 -12.42 14.33 0.18
C PHE A 103 -12.67 12.98 0.81
N ARG A 104 -11.82 12.57 1.73
CA ARG A 104 -11.98 11.30 2.45
C ARG A 104 -11.77 11.50 3.93
N ILE A 105 -12.61 10.87 4.73
CA ILE A 105 -12.49 10.79 6.19
C ILE A 105 -12.65 9.34 6.62
N GLY A 106 -11.74 8.87 7.47
CA GLY A 106 -11.76 7.52 8.03
C GLY A 106 -10.39 6.86 7.99
N HIS A 107 -10.39 5.54 8.13
CA HIS A 107 -9.19 4.71 8.12
C HIS A 107 -8.83 4.31 6.69
N CYS A 108 -7.77 4.89 6.16
CA CYS A 108 -7.31 4.68 4.78
C CYS A 108 -5.79 4.91 4.67
N TYR A 109 -5.23 4.61 3.50
CA TYR A 109 -3.83 4.90 3.24
C TYR A 109 -3.56 6.41 3.22
N GLU A 110 -2.48 6.81 3.90
CA GLU A 110 -1.91 8.14 3.79
C GLU A 110 -1.42 8.41 2.36
N PRO A 111 -1.43 9.67 1.88
CA PRO A 111 -0.86 10.02 0.58
C PRO A 111 0.69 10.13 0.65
N PHE A 112 1.33 9.02 0.99
CA PHE A 112 2.78 8.86 1.08
C PHE A 112 3.19 7.53 0.45
N SER A 113 4.34 7.49 -0.25
CA SER A 113 4.85 6.33 -0.99
C SER A 113 3.96 5.93 -2.19
N LEU A 114 4.51 5.20 -3.10
CA LEU A 114 3.84 4.65 -4.28
C LEU A 114 3.48 3.18 -4.07
N GLU A 115 4.48 2.31 -3.93
CA GLU A 115 4.26 0.86 -3.97
C GLU A 115 3.52 0.34 -2.75
N TYR A 116 3.82 0.87 -1.57
CA TYR A 116 3.20 0.39 -0.33
C TYR A 116 1.69 0.67 -0.23
N ARG A 117 1.18 1.54 -1.10
CA ARG A 117 -0.27 1.83 -1.26
C ARG A 117 -0.95 0.95 -2.31
N ILE A 118 -0.18 0.20 -3.11
CA ILE A 118 -0.74 -0.73 -4.08
C ILE A 118 -1.40 -1.89 -3.33
N GLY A 119 -2.62 -2.21 -3.71
CA GLY A 119 -3.34 -3.35 -3.13
C GLY A 119 -2.62 -4.67 -3.42
N THR A 120 -2.64 -5.61 -2.49
CA THR A 120 -1.96 -6.90 -2.66
C THR A 120 -2.38 -7.68 -3.91
N SER A 121 -3.61 -7.49 -4.41
CA SER A 121 -4.09 -8.07 -5.68
C SER A 121 -3.53 -7.39 -6.92
N ASP A 122 -2.99 -6.19 -6.79
CA ASP A 122 -2.52 -5.36 -7.90
C ASP A 122 -0.99 -5.29 -7.96
N MET A 123 -0.30 -5.89 -6.98
CA MET A 123 1.15 -5.99 -6.96
C MET A 123 1.66 -6.80 -8.14
N LYS A 124 2.81 -6.42 -8.67
CA LYS A 124 3.45 -7.09 -9.82
C LYS A 124 4.36 -8.24 -9.39
N PHE A 125 4.74 -8.27 -8.12
CA PHE A 125 5.54 -9.31 -7.46
C PHE A 125 4.79 -9.81 -6.21
N ASN A 126 5.24 -10.92 -5.65
CA ASN A 126 4.61 -11.54 -4.46
C ASN A 126 4.60 -10.65 -3.21
N GLY A 127 5.39 -9.59 -3.18
CA GLY A 127 5.41 -8.61 -2.11
C GLY A 127 5.97 -7.28 -2.57
N ALA A 128 5.81 -6.26 -1.75
CA ALA A 128 6.39 -4.95 -2.00
C ALA A 128 7.92 -5.00 -1.90
N ALA A 129 8.60 -4.06 -2.56
CA ALA A 129 10.03 -3.88 -2.43
C ALA A 129 10.44 -3.66 -0.95
N VAL A 130 11.63 -4.13 -0.60
CA VAL A 130 12.20 -3.98 0.76
C VAL A 130 12.13 -2.55 1.26
N THR A 131 12.44 -1.58 0.39
CA THR A 131 12.33 -0.14 0.68
C THR A 131 10.91 0.27 1.04
N GLY A 132 9.91 -0.15 0.26
CA GLY A 132 8.50 0.12 0.53
C GLY A 132 8.04 -0.49 1.85
N ILE A 133 8.50 -1.71 2.18
CA ILE A 133 8.16 -2.39 3.45
C ILE A 133 8.79 -1.66 4.64
N ALA A 134 10.04 -1.18 4.50
CA ALA A 134 10.79 -0.54 5.57
C ALA A 134 10.30 0.88 5.87
N PHE A 135 10.05 1.69 4.84
CA PHE A 135 9.81 3.13 4.97
C PHE A 135 8.39 3.57 4.60
N GLY A 136 7.61 2.72 3.91
CA GLY A 136 6.22 3.04 3.55
C GLY A 136 5.30 3.11 4.77
N ASP A 137 4.22 3.89 4.66
CA ASP A 137 3.22 4.02 5.69
C ASP A 137 1.96 3.23 5.39
N ARG A 138 1.33 2.79 6.47
CA ARG A 138 0.12 1.98 6.43
C ARG A 138 -1.13 2.86 6.41
N ARG A 139 -2.27 2.22 6.57
CA ARG A 139 -3.54 2.90 6.82
C ARG A 139 -3.52 3.57 8.17
N ARG A 140 -4.12 4.76 8.24
CA ARG A 140 -4.32 5.53 9.47
C ARG A 140 -5.71 6.15 9.48
N LEU A 141 -6.21 6.45 10.65
CA LEU A 141 -7.41 7.26 10.81
C LEU A 141 -7.07 8.73 10.51
N GLY A 142 -7.83 9.36 9.62
CA GLY A 142 -7.53 10.74 9.25
C GLY A 142 -8.49 11.35 8.26
N ILE A 143 -8.12 12.54 7.81
CA ILE A 143 -8.85 13.32 6.80
C ILE A 143 -7.86 13.65 5.69
N SER A 144 -8.27 13.44 4.45
CA SER A 144 -7.45 13.78 3.29
C SER A 144 -8.25 14.44 2.18
N TYR A 145 -7.54 15.23 1.40
CA TYR A 145 -8.03 15.86 0.19
C TYR A 145 -7.11 15.54 -0.98
N THR A 146 -7.69 15.29 -2.14
CA THR A 146 -6.96 15.11 -3.40
C THR A 146 -7.60 15.96 -4.49
N TYR A 147 -6.78 16.80 -5.12
CA TYR A 147 -7.10 17.45 -6.38
C TYR A 147 -6.48 16.66 -7.54
N ASN A 148 -7.27 16.32 -8.55
CA ASN A 148 -6.82 15.54 -9.68
C ASN A 148 -7.28 16.16 -11.01
N CYS A 149 -6.34 16.38 -11.91
CA CYS A 149 -6.62 16.75 -13.30
C CYS A 149 -5.73 15.91 -14.24
N ASP A 150 -5.79 16.15 -15.54
CA ASP A 150 -5.04 15.32 -16.50
C ASP A 150 -3.53 15.34 -16.29
N VAL A 151 -2.96 16.47 -15.92
CA VAL A 151 -1.51 16.65 -15.78
C VAL A 151 -1.01 16.61 -14.34
N LEU A 152 -1.88 16.86 -13.38
CA LEU A 152 -1.49 17.04 -11.97
C LEU A 152 -2.41 16.23 -11.04
N ASN A 153 -1.82 15.64 -10.00
CA ASN A 153 -2.53 15.12 -8.84
C ASN A 153 -1.83 15.64 -7.60
N VAL A 154 -2.56 16.31 -6.72
CA VAL A 154 -2.05 16.84 -5.45
C VAL A 154 -2.92 16.28 -4.34
N SER A 155 -2.33 15.57 -3.42
CA SER A 155 -3.03 15.01 -2.27
C SER A 155 -2.34 15.37 -0.97
N GLY A 156 -3.12 15.58 0.09
CA GLY A 156 -2.61 15.87 1.42
C GLY A 156 -3.63 15.54 2.49
N GLY A 157 -3.17 15.37 3.73
CA GLY A 157 -4.06 15.05 4.84
C GLY A 157 -3.37 15.07 6.19
N VAL A 158 -4.21 14.95 7.22
CA VAL A 158 -3.81 14.82 8.63
C VAL A 158 -4.32 13.48 9.14
N PHE A 159 -3.45 12.76 9.82
CA PHE A 159 -3.70 11.39 10.25
C PHE A 159 -3.24 11.18 11.69
N SER A 160 -3.83 10.20 12.37
CA SER A 160 -3.29 9.67 13.62
C SER A 160 -1.94 9.00 13.36
N ASP A 161 -1.06 8.99 14.33
CA ASP A 161 0.22 8.26 14.19
C ASP A 161 0.09 6.78 14.54
N LYS A 162 -0.92 6.41 15.32
CA LYS A 162 -1.19 5.01 15.72
C LYS A 162 -2.03 4.25 14.71
N ASP A 163 -1.85 2.94 14.72
CA ASP A 163 -2.73 2.01 14.01
C ASP A 163 -4.10 1.95 14.72
N ILE A 164 -5.19 1.81 13.96
CA ILE A 164 -6.55 1.70 14.52
C ILE A 164 -6.71 0.49 15.47
N ASP A 165 -5.88 -0.53 15.31
CA ASP A 165 -5.86 -1.72 16.17
C ASP A 165 -5.04 -1.49 17.46
N ASN A 166 -4.43 -0.31 17.66
CA ASN A 166 -3.73 0.02 18.90
C ASN A 166 -4.75 0.34 20.00
N THR A 167 -4.65 -0.41 21.09
CA THR A 167 -5.52 -0.27 22.27
C THR A 167 -4.93 0.58 23.39
N GLU A 168 -3.69 1.04 23.22
CA GLU A 168 -3.05 1.92 24.20
C GLU A 168 -3.78 3.27 24.25
N LYS A 169 -4.02 3.74 25.47
CA LYS A 169 -4.64 5.03 25.72
C LYS A 169 -3.57 6.02 26.18
N GLY A 170 -3.70 7.26 25.73
CA GLY A 170 -2.78 8.34 26.10
C GLY A 170 -2.68 9.36 25.00
N ASP A 171 -1.75 10.28 25.11
CA ASP A 171 -1.50 11.30 24.11
C ASP A 171 -1.00 10.66 22.81
N GLU A 172 -1.88 10.64 21.83
CA GLU A 172 -1.62 10.06 20.53
C GLU A 172 -0.89 11.08 19.64
N GLY A 173 0.15 10.62 18.94
CA GLY A 173 0.84 11.39 17.94
C GLY A 173 -0.04 11.66 16.71
N TYR A 174 0.44 12.53 15.84
CA TYR A 174 -0.24 12.86 14.58
C TYR A 174 0.77 13.01 13.44
N ALA A 175 0.27 12.90 12.23
CA ALA A 175 1.08 13.05 11.03
C ALA A 175 0.40 13.93 9.98
N PHE A 176 1.21 14.67 9.24
CA PHE A 176 0.85 15.34 8.01
C PHE A 176 1.49 14.60 6.85
N SER A 177 0.70 14.22 5.86
CA SER A 177 1.19 13.54 4.67
C SER A 177 0.74 14.25 3.41
N GLY A 178 1.59 14.26 2.39
CA GLY A 178 1.28 14.84 1.10
C GLY A 178 2.04 14.19 -0.05
N ARG A 179 1.43 14.22 -1.23
CA ARG A 179 1.99 13.69 -2.48
C ARG A 179 1.58 14.54 -3.66
N VAL A 180 2.54 14.84 -4.52
CA VAL A 180 2.33 15.61 -5.75
C VAL A 180 2.84 14.78 -6.92
N LEU A 181 1.97 14.57 -7.92
CA LEU A 181 2.28 13.86 -9.15
C LEU A 181 2.12 14.80 -10.33
N PHE A 182 3.12 14.81 -11.17
CA PHE A 182 3.07 15.47 -12.47
C PHE A 182 3.12 14.42 -13.58
N ARG A 183 2.23 14.52 -14.56
CA ARG A 183 2.12 13.64 -15.73
C ARG A 183 2.55 14.39 -16.98
N PRO A 184 3.85 14.44 -17.29
CA PRO A 184 4.35 15.13 -18.49
C PRO A 184 3.85 14.49 -19.79
N TYR A 185 3.48 13.22 -19.72
CA TYR A 185 2.90 12.51 -20.84
C TYR A 185 1.70 11.68 -20.38
N SER A 186 0.53 11.92 -20.98
CA SER A 186 -0.68 11.16 -20.74
C SER A 186 -1.52 11.16 -22.01
N LYS A 187 -1.38 10.12 -22.83
CA LYS A 187 -2.10 9.99 -24.10
C LYS A 187 -2.65 8.57 -24.22
N GLU A 188 -3.96 8.44 -24.41
CA GLU A 188 -4.68 7.18 -24.45
C GLU A 188 -4.43 6.34 -23.18
N LYS A 189 -3.75 5.19 -23.32
CA LYS A 189 -3.37 4.29 -22.21
C LYS A 189 -1.91 4.46 -21.79
N ASN A 190 -1.16 5.34 -22.46
CA ASN A 190 0.24 5.59 -22.19
C ASN A 190 0.39 6.75 -21.20
N VAL A 191 1.17 6.55 -20.16
CA VAL A 191 1.39 7.56 -19.11
C VAL A 191 2.83 7.51 -18.67
N ILE A 192 3.40 8.68 -18.48
CA ILE A 192 4.63 8.87 -17.69
C ILE A 192 4.24 9.80 -16.55
N HIS A 193 4.50 9.41 -15.31
CA HIS A 193 4.41 10.32 -14.19
C HIS A 193 5.71 10.38 -13.40
N VAL A 194 5.98 11.53 -12.84
CA VAL A 194 6.98 11.75 -11.80
C VAL A 194 6.28 12.34 -10.58
N GLY A 195 6.75 12.00 -9.40
CA GLY A 195 6.11 12.45 -8.18
C GLY A 195 7.06 12.60 -7.02
N VAL A 196 6.60 13.35 -6.04
CA VAL A 196 7.24 13.47 -4.74
C VAL A 196 6.20 13.33 -3.64
N SER A 197 6.61 12.79 -2.51
CA SER A 197 5.77 12.67 -1.32
C SER A 197 6.56 13.00 -0.06
N SER A 198 5.87 13.48 0.97
CA SER A 198 6.47 13.73 2.27
C SER A 198 5.48 13.39 3.38
N ARG A 199 6.01 12.94 4.50
CA ARG A 199 5.27 12.74 5.75
C ARG A 199 6.06 13.35 6.89
N PHE A 200 5.37 14.09 7.74
CA PHE A 200 5.89 14.56 9.01
C PHE A 200 5.02 13.99 10.14
N GLY A 201 5.61 13.17 11.01
CA GLY A 201 4.94 12.56 12.15
C GLY A 201 5.54 13.03 13.47
N VAL A 202 4.67 13.34 14.43
CA VAL A 202 5.03 13.67 15.81
C VAL A 202 4.62 12.50 16.68
N GLN A 203 5.54 11.96 17.48
CA GLN A 203 5.26 10.86 18.39
C GLN A 203 4.45 11.34 19.59
N GLY A 204 3.52 10.53 20.05
CA GLY A 204 2.76 10.79 21.27
C GLY A 204 3.62 10.57 22.53
N GLU A 205 3.26 11.23 23.65
CA GLU A 205 4.00 11.10 24.91
C GLU A 205 3.77 9.74 25.59
N ALA A 206 2.71 9.04 25.28
CA ALA A 206 2.33 7.77 25.90
C ALA A 206 3.14 6.55 25.42
N GLU A 207 4.01 6.71 24.45
CA GLU A 207 4.80 5.62 23.86
C GLU A 207 6.25 5.63 24.36
N GLU A 208 6.91 4.48 24.26
CA GLU A 208 8.37 4.37 24.44
C GLU A 208 9.15 5.20 23.41
N ASN A 209 8.46 6.00 22.58
CA ASN A 209 9.03 6.81 21.50
C ASN A 209 9.98 6.00 20.61
N LYS A 210 9.54 4.78 20.26
CA LYS A 210 10.31 3.82 19.50
C LYS A 210 9.72 3.65 18.08
N LEU A 211 10.54 3.93 17.08
CA LEU A 211 10.24 3.64 15.69
C LEU A 211 11.01 2.41 15.23
N THR A 212 10.37 1.54 14.46
CA THR A 212 11.00 0.34 13.92
C THR A 212 10.90 0.29 12.40
N TYR A 213 12.04 0.37 11.73
CA TYR A 213 12.17 0.14 10.31
C TYR A 213 12.63 -1.29 10.08
N SER A 214 11.79 -2.12 9.45
CA SER A 214 12.15 -3.50 9.23
C SER A 214 11.56 -4.05 7.95
N ALA A 215 12.35 -4.84 7.23
CA ALA A 215 11.90 -5.56 6.05
C ALA A 215 12.52 -6.95 5.98
N GLY A 216 11.73 -7.92 5.56
CA GLY A 216 12.16 -9.26 5.17
C GLY A 216 12.28 -9.39 3.66
N ALA A 217 12.35 -10.62 3.16
CA ALA A 217 12.19 -10.89 1.75
C ALA A 217 10.80 -10.37 1.26
N PRO A 218 10.65 -10.03 -0.02
CA PRO A 218 9.36 -9.66 -0.60
C PRO A 218 8.45 -10.90 -0.75
N SER A 219 8.27 -11.60 0.33
CA SER A 219 7.43 -12.81 0.46
C SER A 219 6.97 -12.93 1.91
N ASN A 220 5.71 -13.26 2.13
CA ASN A 220 5.16 -13.48 3.47
C ASN A 220 5.42 -14.89 4.02
N LEU A 221 5.97 -15.78 3.20
CA LEU A 221 6.32 -17.15 3.59
C LEU A 221 7.57 -17.20 4.48
N ILE A 222 8.31 -16.10 4.58
CA ILE A 222 9.56 -16.00 5.32
C ILE A 222 9.39 -14.98 6.44
N SER A 223 9.69 -15.38 7.67
CA SER A 223 9.61 -14.51 8.86
C SER A 223 10.87 -13.69 9.10
N GLU A 224 12.00 -14.12 8.55
CA GLU A 224 13.31 -13.52 8.73
C GLU A 224 13.32 -12.07 8.24
N LYS A 225 13.89 -11.19 9.07
CA LYS A 225 14.10 -9.79 8.75
C LYS A 225 15.53 -9.57 8.31
N PHE A 226 15.73 -9.19 7.07
CA PHE A 226 17.05 -8.89 6.50
C PHE A 226 17.51 -7.47 6.82
N LEU A 227 16.55 -6.59 7.08
CA LEU A 227 16.79 -5.23 7.52
C LEU A 227 15.98 -4.98 8.79
N LYS A 228 16.62 -4.46 9.82
CA LYS A 228 15.96 -4.02 11.05
C LYS A 228 16.78 -2.90 11.70
N ALA A 229 16.12 -1.76 11.91
CA ALA A 229 16.62 -0.66 12.73
C ALA A 229 15.55 -0.28 13.75
N GLU A 230 15.95 -0.25 15.03
CA GLU A 230 15.12 0.22 16.14
C GLU A 230 15.65 1.57 16.60
N VAL A 231 14.82 2.60 16.48
CA VAL A 231 15.16 3.99 16.79
C VAL A 231 14.37 4.39 18.02
N THR A 232 15.03 4.48 19.17
CA THR A 232 14.47 4.91 20.46
C THR A 232 14.54 6.42 20.61
N ASP A 233 13.82 6.97 21.58
CA ASP A 233 13.83 8.39 21.93
C ASP A 233 13.41 9.31 20.77
N ALA A 234 12.58 8.83 19.87
CA ALA A 234 12.07 9.57 18.75
C ALA A 234 11.14 10.70 19.23
N ILE A 235 11.34 11.91 18.70
CA ILE A 235 10.46 13.06 18.93
C ILE A 235 9.55 13.24 17.73
N ASN A 236 10.13 13.26 16.53
CA ASN A 236 9.41 13.36 15.28
C ASN A 236 10.16 12.65 14.16
N GLU A 237 9.42 12.37 13.10
CA GLU A 237 9.91 11.67 11.92
C GLU A 237 9.57 12.49 10.67
N TRP A 238 10.56 12.67 9.81
CA TRP A 238 10.36 13.16 8.46
C TRP A 238 10.61 12.05 7.47
N LYS A 239 9.65 11.80 6.59
CA LYS A 239 9.84 10.92 5.43
C LYS A 239 9.73 11.72 4.14
N PHE A 240 10.51 11.31 3.17
CA PHE A 240 10.51 11.85 1.82
C PHE A 240 10.49 10.70 0.83
N GLY A 241 9.72 10.86 -0.25
CA GLY A 241 9.66 9.92 -1.36
C GLY A 241 9.77 10.65 -2.70
N ALA A 242 10.48 10.04 -3.64
CA ALA A 242 10.51 10.45 -5.04
C ALA A 242 10.20 9.24 -5.91
N GLU A 243 9.36 9.42 -6.93
CA GLU A 243 8.83 8.31 -7.70
C GLU A 243 8.75 8.61 -9.20
N VAL A 244 8.83 7.56 -9.99
CA VAL A 244 8.56 7.58 -11.42
C VAL A 244 7.80 6.32 -11.82
N VAL A 245 6.76 6.49 -12.64
CA VAL A 245 6.01 5.40 -13.28
C VAL A 245 5.89 5.67 -14.77
N MET A 246 6.12 4.64 -15.56
CA MET A 246 5.92 4.66 -17.00
C MET A 246 5.08 3.46 -17.41
N VAL A 247 3.97 3.73 -18.08
CA VAL A 247 3.15 2.73 -18.77
C VAL A 247 3.14 3.12 -20.23
N LEU A 248 3.84 2.36 -21.06
CA LEU A 248 4.01 2.63 -22.50
C LEU A 248 3.71 1.37 -23.29
N ASP A 249 2.53 1.33 -23.92
CA ASP A 249 1.98 0.17 -24.62
C ASP A 249 1.95 -1.08 -23.71
N ARG A 250 2.89 -2.00 -23.91
CA ARG A 250 3.04 -3.24 -23.14
C ARG A 250 4.08 -3.16 -22.04
N TRP A 251 4.85 -2.07 -22.00
CA TRP A 251 5.89 -1.88 -21.02
C TRP A 251 5.39 -1.16 -19.79
N TYR A 252 5.88 -1.61 -18.67
CA TYR A 252 5.70 -0.98 -17.37
C TYR A 252 7.07 -0.78 -16.73
N PHE A 253 7.28 0.39 -16.17
CA PHE A 253 8.43 0.71 -15.34
C PHE A 253 7.96 1.48 -14.11
N GLN A 254 8.52 1.16 -12.97
CA GLN A 254 8.31 1.88 -11.72
C GLN A 254 9.62 1.94 -10.94
N SER A 255 9.87 3.08 -10.33
CA SER A 255 10.98 3.25 -9.38
C SER A 255 10.57 4.24 -8.30
N GLU A 256 11.04 4.01 -7.10
CA GLU A 256 10.79 4.88 -5.95
C GLU A 256 12.04 4.93 -5.07
N TYR A 257 12.40 6.12 -4.62
CA TYR A 257 13.34 6.38 -3.54
C TYR A 257 12.58 6.80 -2.31
N LEU A 258 12.90 6.25 -1.15
CA LEU A 258 12.32 6.60 0.15
C LEU A 258 13.44 6.88 1.15
N MET A 259 13.24 7.91 1.97
CA MET A 259 14.13 8.31 3.07
C MET A 259 13.28 8.56 4.32
N ALA A 260 13.82 8.19 5.48
CA ALA A 260 13.29 8.56 6.80
C ALA A 260 14.40 9.23 7.63
N HIS A 261 14.07 10.36 8.22
CA HIS A 261 14.91 11.08 9.17
C HIS A 261 14.16 11.23 10.49
N VAL A 262 14.76 10.78 11.58
CA VAL A 262 14.18 10.82 12.93
C VAL A 262 14.99 11.75 13.80
N ASN A 263 14.32 12.80 14.28
CA ASN A 263 14.86 13.63 15.35
C ASN A 263 14.64 12.92 16.69
N ARG A 264 15.70 12.81 17.46
CA ARG A 264 15.72 12.13 18.75
C ARG A 264 15.97 13.13 19.88
N LYS A 265 15.75 12.69 21.13
CA LYS A 265 16.07 13.53 22.31
C LYS A 265 17.53 13.98 22.27
N ALA A 266 17.79 15.16 22.79
CA ALA A 266 19.08 15.89 22.66
C ALA A 266 20.33 15.11 23.10
N SER A 267 20.17 14.02 23.85
CA SER A 267 21.29 13.16 24.32
C SER A 267 21.67 12.08 23.30
N VAL A 268 20.95 11.95 22.17
CA VAL A 268 21.12 10.84 21.25
C VAL A 268 21.21 11.38 19.81
N GLU A 269 22.08 10.79 18.99
CA GLU A 269 22.24 11.17 17.59
C GLU A 269 20.98 10.86 16.78
N ASN A 270 20.63 11.76 15.86
CA ASN A 270 19.51 11.57 14.94
C ASN A 270 19.75 10.38 14.02
N TYR A 271 18.66 9.75 13.59
CA TYR A 271 18.75 8.62 12.68
C TYR A 271 18.33 9.04 11.27
N THR A 272 19.03 8.53 10.27
CA THR A 272 18.60 8.63 8.86
C THR A 272 18.80 7.28 8.19
N GLY A 273 17.78 6.84 7.47
CA GLY A 273 17.81 5.65 6.66
C GLY A 273 17.13 5.91 5.34
N ASP A 274 17.62 5.31 4.26
CA ASP A 274 17.06 5.46 2.92
C ASP A 274 17.22 4.20 2.09
N GLY A 275 16.56 4.19 0.94
CA GLY A 275 16.67 3.12 -0.03
C GLY A 275 15.88 3.43 -1.29
N TRP A 276 16.12 2.65 -2.32
CA TRP A 276 15.41 2.75 -3.59
C TRP A 276 15.17 1.39 -4.20
N TYR A 277 14.21 1.31 -5.09
CA TYR A 277 13.98 0.14 -5.93
C TYR A 277 13.58 0.57 -7.34
N ALA A 278 13.74 -0.36 -8.28
CA ALA A 278 13.19 -0.24 -9.63
C ALA A 278 12.63 -1.59 -10.07
N GLN A 279 11.55 -1.54 -10.82
CA GLN A 279 10.93 -2.72 -11.40
C GLN A 279 10.48 -2.45 -12.83
N VAL A 280 10.55 -3.46 -13.67
CA VAL A 280 10.14 -3.42 -15.06
C VAL A 280 9.26 -4.64 -15.35
N GLY A 281 8.27 -4.45 -16.20
CA GLY A 281 7.40 -5.51 -16.65
C GLY A 281 7.02 -5.36 -18.11
N TYR A 282 6.76 -6.48 -18.75
CA TYR A 282 6.26 -6.53 -20.13
C TYR A 282 5.02 -7.43 -20.21
N ALA A 283 3.92 -6.89 -20.70
CA ALA A 283 2.67 -7.63 -20.83
C ALA A 283 2.69 -8.51 -22.09
N LEU A 284 2.59 -9.82 -21.88
CA LEU A 284 2.51 -10.83 -22.93
C LEU A 284 1.09 -10.92 -23.52
N LEU A 285 0.94 -11.64 -24.63
CA LEU A 285 -0.34 -12.08 -25.20
C LEU A 285 -1.40 -10.96 -25.34
N ASN A 286 -1.02 -9.80 -25.88
CA ASN A 286 -1.91 -8.63 -26.05
C ASN A 286 -2.43 -7.99 -24.76
N GLY A 287 -1.89 -8.39 -23.60
CA GLY A 287 -2.13 -7.69 -22.34
C GLY A 287 -1.55 -6.27 -22.35
N ARG A 288 -2.05 -5.43 -21.44
CA ARG A 288 -1.51 -4.08 -21.17
C ARG A 288 -1.61 -3.78 -19.70
N TYR A 289 -0.69 -2.99 -19.18
CA TYR A 289 -0.82 -2.43 -17.84
C TYR A 289 -1.84 -1.28 -17.84
N GLY A 290 -2.59 -1.19 -16.75
CA GLY A 290 -3.49 -0.07 -16.50
C GLY A 290 -2.80 1.05 -15.72
N TYR A 291 -3.40 2.23 -15.72
CA TYR A 291 -2.99 3.33 -14.86
C TYR A 291 -4.23 4.05 -14.33
N ASN A 292 -4.31 4.21 -13.01
CA ASN A 292 -5.38 4.95 -12.37
C ASN A 292 -4.92 6.38 -12.08
N LYS A 293 -5.51 7.35 -12.78
CA LYS A 293 -5.14 8.77 -12.65
C LYS A 293 -5.42 9.35 -11.26
N THR A 294 -6.45 8.87 -10.57
CA THR A 294 -6.83 9.38 -9.25
C THR A 294 -5.88 8.91 -8.16
N SER A 295 -5.48 7.65 -8.18
CA SER A 295 -4.52 7.10 -7.22
C SER A 295 -3.06 7.32 -7.62
N GLY A 296 -2.78 7.53 -8.91
CA GLY A 296 -1.44 7.60 -9.46
C GLY A 296 -0.71 6.26 -9.42
N MET A 297 -1.42 5.15 -9.67
CA MET A 297 -0.88 3.78 -9.63
C MET A 297 -1.12 3.07 -10.96
N ALA A 298 -0.17 2.19 -11.33
CA ALA A 298 -0.25 1.36 -12.52
C ALA A 298 -0.58 -0.10 -12.17
#